data_b29765e11d4783d7172b6f81c0b89045
#
_entry.id   b29765e11d4783d7172b6f81c0b89045
#
_cell.length_a   1.000
_cell.length_b   1.000
_cell.length_c   1.000
_cell.angle_alpha   90.00
_cell.angle_beta   90.00
_cell.angle_gamma   90.00
#
_symmetry.space_group_name_H-M   'P 1'
#
loop_
_entity.id
_entity.type
_entity.pdbx_description
1 polymer ?
#
loop_
_entity_poly.entity_id
_entity_poly.type
_entity_poly.pdbx_seq_one_letter_code
_entity_poly.pdbx_strand_id
1 'polypeptide(L)'
;INNNKKILPTLKSRCLNFKISLTYNQSINITNKLLNEKLNNFLNDEFITNYSTPGQLLKMINFAIVNDINLKNLNLKSLISKIILDKKYKKDVSIKDLIYSLIELYFRNNVSIKNIELINMYNYFLKKINNTKTFNLDEESLFMEFKDKVLHE
;
A
#
# COMPACT_ATOMS: atom_id res chain seq x y z
N ILE A 1 -7.63 -11.48 -11.98
CA ILE A 1 -8.72 -10.66 -11.38
C ILE A 1 -8.55 -10.73 -9.87
N ASN A 2 -8.04 -9.67 -9.28
CA ASN A 2 -7.74 -9.65 -7.83
C ASN A 2 -8.97 -9.45 -6.93
N ASN A 3 -10.18 -9.47 -7.46
CA ASN A 3 -11.34 -9.13 -6.65
C ASN A 3 -12.47 -10.14 -6.79
N ASN A 4 -12.35 -11.27 -6.08
CA ASN A 4 -13.41 -12.28 -5.94
C ASN A 4 -14.73 -11.68 -5.40
N LYS A 5 -14.73 -10.46 -4.87
CA LYS A 5 -15.93 -9.76 -4.37
C LYS A 5 -16.83 -9.24 -5.50
N LYS A 6 -16.29 -9.08 -6.73
CA LYS A 6 -17.06 -8.60 -7.88
C LYS A 6 -17.70 -9.71 -8.72
N ILE A 7 -17.43 -10.98 -8.38
CA ILE A 7 -18.01 -12.12 -9.10
C ILE A 7 -19.29 -12.52 -8.40
N LEU A 8 -20.38 -12.60 -9.15
CA LEU A 8 -21.68 -13.05 -8.64
C LEU A 8 -21.52 -14.42 -7.95
N PRO A 9 -22.13 -14.62 -6.77
CA PRO A 9 -22.06 -15.89 -6.03
C PRO A 9 -22.43 -17.11 -6.88
N THR A 10 -23.41 -16.96 -7.76
CA THR A 10 -23.88 -17.98 -8.70
C THR A 10 -22.84 -18.38 -9.74
N LEU A 11 -22.00 -17.44 -10.19
CA LEU A 11 -20.87 -17.75 -11.08
C LEU A 11 -19.71 -18.35 -10.30
N LYS A 12 -19.45 -17.84 -9.08
CA LYS A 12 -18.37 -18.35 -8.24
C LYS A 12 -18.57 -19.82 -7.86
N SER A 13 -19.79 -20.28 -7.64
CA SER A 13 -20.11 -21.67 -7.33
C SER A 13 -19.93 -22.63 -8.51
N ARG A 14 -19.86 -22.13 -9.73
CA ARG A 14 -19.70 -22.90 -10.97
C ARG A 14 -18.30 -22.81 -11.56
N CYS A 15 -17.38 -22.06 -10.95
CA CYS A 15 -16.02 -21.86 -11.42
C CYS A 15 -15.01 -22.51 -10.50
N LEU A 16 -13.97 -23.13 -11.07
CA LEU A 16 -12.79 -23.53 -10.31
C LEU A 16 -11.95 -22.30 -9.99
N ASN A 17 -11.68 -22.11 -8.69
CA ASN A 17 -10.86 -21.01 -8.21
C ASN A 17 -9.41 -21.44 -8.08
N PHE A 18 -8.53 -20.91 -8.91
CA PHE A 18 -7.09 -21.08 -8.76
C PHE A 18 -6.49 -19.85 -8.10
N LYS A 19 -5.88 -20.02 -6.93
CA LYS A 19 -5.13 -18.95 -6.27
C LYS A 19 -3.71 -18.95 -6.82
N ILE A 20 -3.38 -17.96 -7.66
CA ILE A 20 -2.03 -17.74 -8.16
C ILE A 20 -1.37 -16.71 -7.23
N SER A 21 -0.37 -17.15 -6.47
CA SER A 21 0.47 -16.27 -5.65
C SER A 21 1.82 -16.08 -6.33
N LEU A 22 2.23 -14.82 -6.48
CA LEU A 22 3.58 -14.50 -6.94
C LEU A 22 4.55 -14.52 -5.77
N THR A 23 5.75 -15.02 -5.99
CA THR A 23 6.85 -14.85 -5.05
C THR A 23 7.39 -13.41 -5.14
N TYR A 24 8.16 -12.99 -4.13
CA TYR A 24 8.83 -11.69 -4.13
C TYR A 24 9.64 -11.46 -5.42
N ASN A 25 10.52 -12.41 -5.77
CA ASN A 25 11.36 -12.30 -6.97
C ASN A 25 10.54 -12.22 -8.27
N GLN A 26 9.45 -12.98 -8.36
CA GLN A 26 8.55 -12.91 -9.51
C GLN A 26 7.87 -11.53 -9.61
N SER A 27 7.44 -10.96 -8.48
CA SER A 27 6.85 -9.61 -8.45
C SER A 27 7.83 -8.56 -8.95
N ILE A 28 9.07 -8.57 -8.44
CA ILE A 28 10.14 -7.65 -8.87
C ILE A 28 10.45 -7.82 -10.36
N ASN A 29 10.63 -9.06 -10.82
CA ASN A 29 10.95 -9.34 -12.24
C ASN A 29 9.85 -8.88 -13.20
N ILE A 30 8.58 -9.10 -12.83
CA ILE A 30 7.44 -8.64 -13.64
C ILE A 30 7.43 -7.10 -13.68
N THR A 31 7.65 -6.45 -12.54
CA THR A 31 7.66 -4.99 -12.49
C THR A 31 8.80 -4.40 -13.32
N ASN A 32 10.01 -4.97 -13.22
CA ASN A 32 11.15 -4.55 -14.03
C ASN A 32 10.87 -4.69 -15.54
N LYS A 33 10.24 -5.79 -15.96
CA LYS A 33 9.84 -5.99 -17.37
C LYS A 33 8.81 -4.95 -17.82
N LEU A 34 7.85 -4.60 -16.98
CA LEU A 34 6.82 -3.62 -17.31
C LEU A 34 7.35 -2.18 -17.37
N LEU A 35 8.38 -1.88 -16.59
CA LEU A 35 9.05 -0.57 -16.60
C LEU A 35 10.12 -0.48 -17.70
N ASN A 36 10.56 -1.59 -18.28
CA ASN A 36 11.76 -1.71 -19.11
C ASN A 36 13.04 -1.23 -18.41
N GLU A 37 13.02 -1.14 -17.08
CA GLU A 37 14.12 -0.70 -16.23
C GLU A 37 14.12 -1.43 -14.89
N LYS A 38 15.22 -1.29 -14.14
CA LYS A 38 15.30 -1.85 -12.78
C LYS A 38 14.56 -0.97 -11.77
N LEU A 39 13.79 -1.58 -10.88
CA LEU A 39 13.06 -0.91 -9.79
C LEU A 39 13.93 0.01 -8.94
N ASN A 40 15.19 -0.39 -8.68
CA ASN A 40 16.15 0.40 -7.90
C ASN A 40 16.51 1.74 -8.57
N ASN A 41 16.14 1.94 -9.86
CA ASN A 41 16.26 3.24 -10.50
C ASN A 41 15.20 4.23 -10.04
N PHE A 42 14.06 3.76 -9.52
CA PHE A 42 12.91 4.55 -9.12
C PHE A 42 12.70 4.59 -7.60
N LEU A 43 13.01 3.50 -6.89
CA LEU A 43 12.68 3.29 -5.48
C LEU A 43 13.94 3.02 -4.66
N ASN A 44 13.94 3.47 -3.40
CA ASN A 44 14.91 3.01 -2.42
C ASN A 44 14.47 1.68 -1.79
N ASP A 45 15.33 1.10 -0.95
CA ASP A 45 15.13 -0.22 -0.37
C ASP A 45 13.89 -0.32 0.54
N GLU A 46 13.50 0.77 1.22
CA GLU A 46 12.30 0.75 2.09
C GLU A 46 11.02 0.36 1.36
N PHE A 47 10.92 0.70 0.07
CA PHE A 47 9.75 0.40 -0.75
C PHE A 47 9.73 -1.01 -1.32
N ILE A 48 10.89 -1.69 -1.35
CA ILE A 48 11.06 -3.00 -1.97
C ILE A 48 11.49 -4.10 -1.01
N THR A 49 11.81 -3.79 0.26
CA THR A 49 12.26 -4.80 1.26
C THR A 49 11.20 -5.87 1.52
N ASN A 50 9.94 -5.49 1.58
CA ASN A 50 8.83 -6.42 1.78
C ASN A 50 8.06 -6.67 0.49
N TYR A 51 7.38 -7.84 0.44
CA TYR A 51 6.57 -8.20 -0.71
C TYR A 51 5.51 -7.15 -1.02
N SER A 52 5.54 -6.67 -2.25
CA SER A 52 4.49 -5.86 -2.87
C SER A 52 4.12 -6.45 -4.22
N THR A 53 2.86 -6.34 -4.61
CA THR A 53 2.44 -6.81 -5.93
C THR A 53 2.97 -5.87 -7.03
N PRO A 54 3.18 -6.37 -8.28
CA PRO A 54 3.60 -5.51 -9.38
C PRO A 54 2.69 -4.30 -9.57
N GLY A 55 1.37 -4.48 -9.41
CA GLY A 55 0.40 -3.39 -9.51
C GLY A 55 0.56 -2.32 -8.43
N GLN A 56 0.93 -2.70 -7.19
CA GLN A 56 1.21 -1.73 -6.11
C GLN A 56 2.48 -0.93 -6.40
N LEU A 57 3.56 -1.61 -6.83
CA LEU A 57 4.82 -0.96 -7.19
C LEU A 57 4.64 0.03 -8.34
N LEU A 58 3.93 -0.37 -9.41
CA LEU A 58 3.63 0.53 -10.54
C LEU A 58 2.77 1.72 -10.13
N LYS A 59 1.75 1.52 -9.30
CA LYS A 59 0.92 2.63 -8.78
C LYS A 59 1.75 3.65 -8.01
N MET A 60 2.68 3.18 -7.18
CA MET A 60 3.55 4.04 -6.39
C MET A 60 4.50 4.84 -7.29
N ILE A 61 5.13 4.18 -8.28
CA ILE A 61 6.02 4.84 -9.24
C ILE A 61 5.25 5.87 -10.08
N ASN A 62 4.10 5.50 -10.64
CA ASN A 62 3.27 6.42 -11.42
C ASN A 62 2.82 7.62 -10.59
N PHE A 63 2.42 7.39 -9.33
CA PHE A 63 2.10 8.49 -8.42
C PHE A 63 3.30 9.43 -8.23
N ALA A 64 4.49 8.89 -8.05
CA ALA A 64 5.71 9.67 -7.87
C ALA A 64 6.06 10.50 -9.12
N ILE A 65 5.97 9.90 -10.31
CA ILE A 65 6.22 10.58 -11.59
C ILE A 65 5.22 11.72 -11.79
N VAL A 66 3.92 11.47 -11.62
CA VAL A 66 2.87 12.49 -11.80
C VAL A 66 3.01 13.67 -10.83
N ASN A 67 3.56 13.42 -9.64
CA ASN A 67 3.70 14.45 -8.60
C ASN A 67 5.13 15.00 -8.45
N ASP A 68 6.03 14.66 -9.36
CA ASP A 68 7.44 15.05 -9.35
C ASP A 68 8.14 14.73 -8.01
N ILE A 69 7.92 13.51 -7.52
CA ILE A 69 8.48 13.01 -6.26
C ILE A 69 9.61 12.02 -6.55
N ASN A 70 10.79 12.29 -6.03
CA ASN A 70 11.91 11.35 -6.13
C ASN A 70 11.88 10.34 -4.97
N LEU A 71 11.39 9.12 -5.23
CA LEU A 71 11.30 8.05 -4.22
C LEU A 71 12.64 7.40 -3.87
N LYS A 72 13.72 7.69 -4.58
CA LYS A 72 15.06 7.25 -4.16
C LYS A 72 15.54 7.98 -2.91
N ASN A 73 15.21 9.26 -2.83
CA ASN A 73 15.70 10.16 -1.78
C ASN A 73 14.67 10.38 -0.66
N LEU A 74 13.44 9.89 -0.85
CA LEU A 74 12.35 10.07 0.10
C LEU A 74 12.11 8.76 0.86
N ASN A 75 12.06 8.82 2.20
CA ASN A 75 11.68 7.66 3.00
C ASN A 75 10.16 7.44 3.01
N LEU A 76 9.75 6.23 3.41
CA LEU A 76 8.34 5.82 3.42
C LEU A 76 7.47 6.69 4.34
N LYS A 77 8.01 7.07 5.51
CA LYS A 77 7.35 7.95 6.47
C LYS A 77 7.01 9.30 5.84
N SER A 78 8.00 9.97 5.25
CA SER A 78 7.83 11.27 4.61
C SER A 78 6.90 11.22 3.40
N LEU A 79 6.88 10.12 2.65
CA LEU A 79 5.94 9.95 1.54
C LEU A 79 4.50 9.90 2.05
N ILE A 80 4.23 9.11 3.08
CA ILE A 80 2.88 8.99 3.67
C ILE A 80 2.43 10.34 4.22
N SER A 81 3.28 11.00 5.03
CA SER A 81 2.99 12.32 5.59
C SER A 81 2.66 13.35 4.50
N LYS A 82 3.46 13.39 3.44
CA LYS A 82 3.23 14.31 2.31
C LYS A 82 1.88 14.07 1.63
N ILE A 83 1.53 12.81 1.35
CA ILE A 83 0.25 12.50 0.70
C ILE A 83 -0.93 12.88 1.59
N ILE A 84 -0.82 12.65 2.91
CA ILE A 84 -1.86 12.99 3.89
C ILE A 84 -2.02 14.50 3.99
N LEU A 85 -0.94 15.26 4.15
CA LEU A 85 -0.95 16.71 4.29
C LEU A 85 -1.47 17.42 3.04
N ASP A 86 -1.04 16.97 1.86
CA ASP A 86 -1.48 17.53 0.57
C ASP A 86 -2.93 17.17 0.24
N LYS A 87 -3.57 16.28 1.03
CA LYS A 87 -4.95 15.79 0.84
C LYS A 87 -5.24 15.29 -0.57
N LYS A 88 -4.23 14.79 -1.28
CA LYS A 88 -4.34 14.33 -2.68
C LYS A 88 -5.33 13.17 -2.85
N TYR A 89 -5.52 12.37 -1.79
CA TYR A 89 -6.49 11.27 -1.76
C TYR A 89 -7.95 11.72 -1.90
N LYS A 90 -8.27 13.00 -1.65
CA LYS A 90 -9.64 13.53 -1.85
C LYS A 90 -10.01 13.65 -3.32
N LYS A 91 -9.03 13.81 -4.20
CA LYS A 91 -9.23 14.03 -5.64
C LYS A 91 -9.22 12.74 -6.45
N ASP A 92 -8.54 11.71 -5.95
CA ASP A 92 -8.34 10.46 -6.69
C ASP A 92 -8.44 9.24 -5.76
N VAL A 93 -9.42 8.37 -6.08
CA VAL A 93 -9.65 7.11 -5.35
C VAL A 93 -8.44 6.17 -5.41
N SER A 94 -7.67 6.22 -6.50
CA SER A 94 -6.47 5.37 -6.63
C SER A 94 -5.40 5.73 -5.59
N ILE A 95 -5.33 7.00 -5.18
CA ILE A 95 -4.40 7.50 -4.15
C ILE A 95 -4.81 6.99 -2.76
N LYS A 96 -6.11 6.86 -2.49
CA LYS A 96 -6.58 6.25 -1.22
C LYS A 96 -6.07 4.82 -1.06
N ASP A 97 -6.23 4.00 -2.09
CA ASP A 97 -5.72 2.63 -2.09
C ASP A 97 -4.20 2.58 -1.96
N LEU A 98 -3.50 3.56 -2.53
CA LEU A 98 -2.06 3.68 -2.37
C LEU A 98 -1.69 3.97 -0.91
N ILE A 99 -2.34 4.93 -0.23
CA ILE A 99 -2.07 5.22 1.19
C ILE A 99 -2.28 3.99 2.06
N TYR A 100 -3.37 3.26 1.87
CA TYR A 100 -3.61 2.01 2.63
C TYR A 100 -2.47 1.01 2.44
N SER A 101 -2.00 0.86 1.19
CA SER A 101 -0.87 -0.03 0.90
C SER A 101 0.45 0.45 1.51
N LEU A 102 0.68 1.77 1.55
CA LEU A 102 1.87 2.36 2.17
C LEU A 102 1.83 2.24 3.71
N ILE A 103 0.67 2.40 4.34
CA ILE A 103 0.48 2.15 5.78
C ILE A 103 0.82 0.70 6.13
N GLU A 104 0.31 -0.26 5.36
CA GLU A 104 0.64 -1.67 5.55
C GLU A 104 2.13 -1.93 5.36
N LEU A 105 2.76 -1.33 4.35
CA LEU A 105 4.19 -1.46 4.10
C LEU A 105 5.02 -0.86 5.23
N TYR A 106 4.62 0.30 5.75
CA TYR A 106 5.27 0.94 6.89
C TYR A 106 5.31 0.02 8.11
N PHE A 107 4.18 -0.58 8.47
CA PHE A 107 4.15 -1.52 9.58
C PHE A 107 5.00 -2.76 9.31
N ARG A 108 4.93 -3.35 8.11
CA ARG A 108 5.75 -4.52 7.75
C ARG A 108 7.25 -4.24 7.84
N ASN A 109 7.68 -3.02 7.54
CA ASN A 109 9.08 -2.64 7.63
C ASN A 109 9.55 -2.43 9.08
N ASN A 110 8.65 -1.99 9.96
CA ASN A 110 9.01 -1.55 11.32
C ASN A 110 8.59 -2.52 12.43
N VAL A 111 7.60 -3.39 12.17
CA VAL A 111 7.14 -4.37 13.17
C VAL A 111 8.23 -5.41 13.43
N SER A 112 8.59 -5.58 14.70
CA SER A 112 9.41 -6.66 15.19
C SER A 112 8.71 -7.37 16.35
N ILE A 113 9.02 -8.66 16.57
CA ILE A 113 8.45 -9.46 17.67
C ILE A 113 8.72 -8.83 19.04
N LYS A 114 9.77 -8.01 19.15
CA LYS A 114 10.16 -7.35 20.39
C LYS A 114 9.33 -6.09 20.69
N ASN A 115 8.60 -5.55 19.71
CA ASN A 115 7.80 -4.33 19.87
C ASN A 115 6.30 -4.65 19.85
N ILE A 116 5.79 -5.06 21.01
CA ILE A 116 4.37 -5.43 21.20
C ILE A 116 3.45 -4.23 20.94
N GLU A 117 3.85 -3.03 21.33
CA GLU A 117 3.06 -1.82 21.12
C GLU A 117 2.82 -1.56 19.62
N LEU A 118 3.86 -1.65 18.80
CA LEU A 118 3.75 -1.47 17.36
C LEU A 118 2.91 -2.58 16.69
N ILE A 119 2.98 -3.82 17.22
CA ILE A 119 2.11 -4.92 16.77
C ILE A 119 0.64 -4.60 17.07
N ASN A 120 0.34 -4.09 18.26
CA ASN A 120 -1.01 -3.71 18.64
C ASN A 120 -1.53 -2.55 17.77
N MET A 121 -0.69 -1.54 17.51
CA MET A 121 -1.00 -0.45 16.58
C MET A 121 -1.28 -0.97 15.16
N TYR A 122 -0.46 -1.89 14.68
CA TYR A 122 -0.66 -2.50 13.36
C TYR A 122 -2.04 -3.18 13.26
N ASN A 123 -2.36 -4.03 14.24
CA ASN A 123 -3.66 -4.72 14.29
C ASN A 123 -4.84 -3.73 14.38
N TYR A 124 -4.69 -2.68 15.18
CA TYR A 124 -5.68 -1.61 15.30
C TYR A 124 -5.92 -0.93 13.95
N PHE A 125 -4.86 -0.49 13.27
CA PHE A 125 -5.00 0.20 11.98
C PHE A 125 -5.49 -0.72 10.86
N LEU A 126 -5.07 -1.98 10.81
CA LEU A 126 -5.61 -2.96 9.86
C LEU A 126 -7.13 -3.12 10.02
N LYS A 127 -7.60 -3.29 11.26
CA LYS A 127 -9.04 -3.38 11.54
C LYS A 127 -9.77 -2.10 11.15
N LYS A 128 -9.20 -0.94 11.46
CA LYS A 128 -9.77 0.35 11.12
C LYS A 128 -9.83 0.58 9.62
N ILE A 129 -8.78 0.27 8.87
CA ILE A 129 -8.74 0.32 7.39
C ILE A 129 -9.84 -0.58 6.80
N ASN A 130 -9.96 -1.82 7.31
CA ASN A 130 -10.98 -2.74 6.81
C ASN A 130 -12.41 -2.22 7.08
N ASN A 131 -12.65 -1.69 8.27
CA ASN A 131 -13.95 -1.08 8.62
C ASN A 131 -14.25 0.14 7.75
N THR A 132 -13.27 1.02 7.54
CA THR A 132 -13.42 2.20 6.69
C THR A 132 -13.79 1.80 5.26
N LYS A 133 -13.12 0.80 4.69
CA LYS A 133 -13.43 0.28 3.36
C LYS A 133 -14.79 -0.42 3.27
N THR A 134 -15.18 -1.13 4.33
CA THR A 134 -16.43 -1.94 4.33
C THR A 134 -17.65 -1.07 4.55
N PHE A 135 -17.57 -0.11 5.45
CA PHE A 135 -18.69 0.73 5.89
C PHE A 135 -18.63 2.16 5.34
N ASN A 136 -17.67 2.43 4.45
CA ASN A 136 -17.47 3.75 3.84
C ASN A 136 -17.35 4.87 4.90
N LEU A 137 -16.54 4.61 5.94
CA LEU A 137 -16.31 5.58 7.02
C LEU A 137 -15.36 6.69 6.58
N ASP A 138 -15.23 7.74 7.42
CA ASP A 138 -14.35 8.87 7.14
C ASP A 138 -12.88 8.45 7.08
N GLU A 139 -12.30 8.57 5.91
CA GLU A 139 -10.91 8.21 5.63
C GLU A 139 -9.93 9.28 6.13
N GLU A 140 -10.34 10.55 6.15
CA GLU A 140 -9.49 11.65 6.61
C GLU A 140 -9.15 11.47 8.09
N SER A 141 -10.14 11.14 8.91
CA SER A 141 -9.94 10.84 10.32
C SER A 141 -8.96 9.68 10.55
N LEU A 142 -9.05 8.62 9.73
CA LEU A 142 -8.12 7.50 9.82
C LEU A 142 -6.70 7.93 9.47
N PHE A 143 -6.51 8.69 8.38
CA PHE A 143 -5.19 9.10 7.93
C PHE A 143 -4.53 10.10 8.89
N MET A 144 -5.31 11.05 9.42
CA MET A 144 -4.81 11.98 10.42
C MET A 144 -4.41 11.25 11.71
N GLU A 145 -5.25 10.34 12.19
CA GLU A 145 -4.92 9.54 13.37
C GLU A 145 -3.66 8.69 13.16
N PHE A 146 -3.49 8.11 11.97
CA PHE A 146 -2.26 7.37 11.65
C PHE A 146 -1.04 8.28 11.71
N LYS A 147 -1.14 9.48 11.12
CA LYS A 147 -0.07 10.46 11.15
C LYS A 147 0.30 10.83 12.57
N ASP A 148 -0.69 11.18 13.40
CA ASP A 148 -0.47 11.68 14.75
C ASP A 148 0.06 10.60 15.71
N LYS A 149 -0.46 9.35 15.61
CA LYS A 149 -0.10 8.27 16.54
C LYS A 149 1.13 7.47 16.13
N VAL A 150 1.39 7.35 14.83
CA VAL A 150 2.43 6.44 14.31
C VAL A 150 3.60 7.19 13.73
N LEU A 151 3.34 8.26 12.98
CA LEU A 151 4.41 9.03 12.37
C LEU A 151 4.99 10.10 13.31
N HIS A 152 4.28 10.46 14.41
CA HIS A 152 4.73 11.46 15.39
C HIS A 152 5.15 12.79 14.74
N GLU A 153 4.28 13.35 13.91
CA GLU A 153 4.48 14.65 13.24
C GLU A 153 3.36 15.64 13.57
#